data_6e6e988f7424df834637fbdddaa7535e
#
_entry.id   6e6e988f7424df834637fbdddaa7535e
#
_cell.length_a   1.000
_cell.length_b   1.000
_cell.length_c   1.000
_cell.angle_alpha   90.00
_cell.angle_beta   90.00
_cell.angle_gamma   90.00
#
_symmetry.space_group_name_H-M   'P 1'
#
loop_
_entity.id
_entity.type
_entity.pdbx_description
1 polymer ?
#
loop_
_entity_poly.entity_id
_entity_poly.type
_entity_poly.pdbx_seq_one_letter_code
_entity_poly.pdbx_strand_id
1 'polypeptide(L)'
;FQAEDGIRDQPRSRGLGDVYKRQAKQRDIDLNSLLGSGPNGRILKVDVENYNNNKNVKNLNKTSIDNFELVKNSAMRKTIADRLVKSKNEAPHFYLSLDCNIDELLKIRSALNSRAKEQYKISVNDMIIKASSAALMKVPRANASWENENTKYFHTTDISVAVAIEGGLITPIIKDVQSKGLLEISEDMKNLADKAKNGKLLPEEYVGGSFSISNLGMYGIKEFSAVINPPQGCILAVGAGEKRPIVINEQIIIATIMTVTLSCDHRVVDGAVGAELLSEFKNFIENPSLMLL
;
A
#
# COMPACT_ATOMS: atom_id res chain seq x y z
N PHE A 1 -34.61 19.38 -40.55
CA PHE A 1 -36.08 19.30 -40.60
C PHE A 1 -36.57 19.22 -39.20
N GLN A 2 -36.89 20.36 -38.62
CA GLN A 2 -38.20 20.79 -38.14
C GLN A 2 -38.89 19.75 -37.25
N ALA A 3 -38.89 20.00 -35.98
CA ALA A 3 -39.97 19.59 -35.08
C ALA A 3 -40.37 20.78 -34.24
N GLU A 4 -41.00 21.71 -34.87
CA GLU A 4 -42.08 22.47 -34.27
C GLU A 4 -43.34 21.63 -34.51
N ASP A 5 -43.81 20.99 -33.48
CA ASP A 5 -45.20 20.68 -33.34
C ASP A 5 -45.58 20.89 -31.88
N GLY A 6 -45.86 22.07 -31.68
CA GLY A 6 -46.82 22.73 -30.89
C GLY A 6 -47.95 21.84 -30.48
N ILE A 7 -48.18 21.94 -29.21
CA ILE A 7 -49.38 21.58 -28.47
C ILE A 7 -50.60 21.91 -29.33
N ARG A 8 -51.13 20.94 -30.06
CA ARG A 8 -52.50 21.07 -30.62
C ARG A 8 -53.47 20.82 -29.48
N ASP A 9 -54.05 21.90 -29.01
CA ASP A 9 -55.21 21.96 -28.13
C ASP A 9 -56.34 21.12 -28.71
N GLN A 10 -56.55 19.94 -28.19
CA GLN A 10 -57.82 19.24 -28.42
C GLN A 10 -58.93 19.87 -27.54
N PRO A 11 -60.13 20.13 -28.09
CA PRO A 11 -61.18 20.91 -27.39
C PRO A 11 -61.73 20.28 -26.11
N ARG A 12 -61.35 19.05 -25.76
CA ARG A 12 -61.82 18.36 -24.53
C ARG A 12 -60.90 18.48 -23.33
N SER A 13 -59.72 19.07 -23.43
CA SER A 13 -58.79 19.24 -22.31
C SER A 13 -58.78 20.63 -21.68
N ARG A 14 -59.53 21.57 -22.20
CA ARG A 14 -59.52 22.96 -21.74
C ARG A 14 -60.04 23.17 -20.31
N GLY A 15 -60.77 22.22 -19.74
CA GLY A 15 -61.34 22.37 -18.38
C GLY A 15 -60.42 21.86 -17.24
N LEU A 16 -59.60 20.87 -17.48
CA LEU A 16 -58.77 20.23 -16.44
C LEU A 16 -57.40 20.87 -16.28
N GLY A 17 -56.80 21.32 -17.40
CA GLY A 17 -55.51 22.03 -17.39
C GLY A 17 -55.52 23.38 -16.66
N ASP A 18 -56.67 24.09 -16.70
CA ASP A 18 -56.82 25.36 -16.03
C ASP A 18 -57.05 25.27 -14.53
N VAL A 19 -57.60 24.16 -14.04
CA VAL A 19 -57.91 23.94 -12.63
C VAL A 19 -56.64 23.80 -11.79
N TYR A 20 -55.68 23.00 -12.20
CA TYR A 20 -54.43 22.83 -11.44
C TYR A 20 -53.49 24.04 -11.60
N LYS A 21 -53.50 24.73 -12.74
CA LYS A 21 -52.78 25.99 -12.93
C LYS A 21 -53.31 27.09 -11.99
N ARG A 22 -54.62 27.18 -11.81
CA ARG A 22 -55.25 28.12 -10.86
C ARG A 22 -54.92 27.72 -9.42
N GLN A 23 -54.94 26.44 -9.08
CA GLN A 23 -54.56 25.94 -7.74
C GLN A 23 -53.09 26.20 -7.42
N ALA A 24 -52.17 26.00 -8.39
CA ALA A 24 -50.76 26.32 -8.23
C ALA A 24 -50.57 27.81 -8.01
N LYS A 25 -51.28 28.66 -8.79
CA LYS A 25 -51.23 30.14 -8.64
C LYS A 25 -51.80 30.60 -7.31
N GLN A 26 -52.90 30.01 -6.83
CA GLN A 26 -53.50 30.32 -5.51
C GLN A 26 -52.59 29.93 -4.35
N ARG A 27 -51.71 28.96 -4.54
CA ARG A 27 -50.75 28.42 -3.51
C ARG A 27 -49.35 28.94 -3.69
N ASP A 28 -49.13 29.90 -4.60
CA ASP A 28 -47.80 30.46 -4.93
C ASP A 28 -46.75 29.41 -5.23
N ILE A 29 -47.14 28.39 -6.02
CA ILE A 29 -46.26 27.27 -6.42
C ILE A 29 -45.77 27.55 -7.83
N ASP A 30 -44.42 27.63 -7.98
CA ASP A 30 -43.76 27.67 -9.30
C ASP A 30 -43.87 26.30 -9.97
N LEU A 31 -44.64 26.21 -11.06
CA LEU A 31 -44.85 24.99 -11.83
C LEU A 31 -43.57 24.46 -12.50
N ASN A 32 -42.57 25.32 -12.72
CA ASN A 32 -41.26 24.88 -13.29
C ASN A 32 -40.42 24.11 -12.27
N SER A 33 -40.73 24.22 -10.99
CA SER A 33 -40.06 23.51 -9.91
C SER A 33 -40.71 22.16 -9.57
N LEU A 34 -41.80 21.77 -10.24
CA LEU A 34 -42.52 20.52 -10.05
C LEU A 34 -42.11 19.44 -11.07
N LEU A 35 -41.73 18.30 -10.58
CA LEU A 35 -41.58 17.09 -11.41
C LEU A 35 -42.94 16.41 -11.57
N GLY A 36 -43.51 16.39 -12.78
CA GLY A 36 -44.78 15.76 -13.05
C GLY A 36 -44.71 14.22 -13.00
N SER A 37 -45.64 13.60 -12.26
CA SER A 37 -45.74 12.15 -12.13
C SER A 37 -46.60 11.47 -13.22
N GLY A 38 -47.20 12.26 -14.12
CA GLY A 38 -47.99 11.73 -15.22
C GLY A 38 -47.21 11.26 -16.45
N PRO A 39 -47.87 10.61 -17.42
CA PRO A 39 -47.26 10.19 -18.65
C PRO A 39 -46.54 11.33 -19.39
N ASN A 40 -45.33 11.07 -19.87
CA ASN A 40 -44.48 12.09 -20.51
C ASN A 40 -44.11 13.29 -19.63
N GLY A 41 -44.04 13.12 -18.29
CA GLY A 41 -43.65 14.18 -17.36
C GLY A 41 -44.75 15.24 -17.12
N ARG A 42 -46.02 14.92 -17.38
CA ARG A 42 -47.14 15.83 -17.11
C ARG A 42 -47.36 16.03 -15.63
N ILE A 43 -47.53 17.28 -15.20
CA ILE A 43 -47.90 17.63 -13.84
C ILE A 43 -49.37 17.28 -13.61
N LEU A 44 -49.66 16.48 -12.62
CA LEU A 44 -50.99 16.08 -12.19
C LEU A 44 -51.44 16.90 -10.98
N LYS A 45 -52.74 16.90 -10.70
CA LYS A 45 -53.32 17.58 -9.53
C LYS A 45 -52.67 17.10 -8.22
N VAL A 46 -52.37 15.80 -8.13
CA VAL A 46 -51.69 15.17 -6.97
C VAL A 46 -50.29 15.76 -6.74
N ASP A 47 -49.57 16.11 -7.80
CA ASP A 47 -48.22 16.68 -7.69
C ASP A 47 -48.27 18.10 -7.06
N VAL A 48 -49.30 18.90 -7.40
CA VAL A 48 -49.55 20.23 -6.83
C VAL A 48 -50.03 20.11 -5.37
N GLU A 49 -50.86 19.13 -5.06
CA GLU A 49 -51.37 18.89 -3.69
C GLU A 49 -50.24 18.37 -2.76
N ASN A 50 -49.38 17.52 -3.25
CA ASN A 50 -48.25 16.95 -2.48
C ASN A 50 -47.08 17.94 -2.33
N TYR A 51 -46.99 18.98 -3.13
CA TYR A 51 -45.87 19.95 -3.08
C TYR A 51 -45.73 20.65 -1.72
N ASN A 52 -46.84 20.98 -1.08
CA ASN A 52 -46.85 21.61 0.25
C ASN A 52 -46.47 20.65 1.37
N ASN A 53 -46.74 19.34 1.20
CA ASN A 53 -46.34 18.34 2.17
C ASN A 53 -44.81 18.12 2.12
N ASN A 54 -44.20 18.29 0.95
CA ASN A 54 -42.74 18.17 0.80
C ASN A 54 -41.93 19.39 1.33
N LYS A 55 -42.52 20.57 1.41
CA LYS A 55 -41.87 21.74 2.08
C LYS A 55 -41.73 21.53 3.59
N ASN A 56 -42.68 20.86 4.23
CA ASN A 56 -42.59 20.52 5.66
C ASN A 56 -41.66 19.27 5.91
N VAL A 57 -41.48 18.40 4.92
CA VAL A 57 -40.55 17.23 5.01
C VAL A 57 -39.11 17.66 4.76
N LYS A 58 -38.85 18.70 3.93
CA LYS A 58 -37.49 19.20 3.71
C LYS A 58 -36.87 19.90 4.93
N ASN A 59 -37.64 20.31 5.91
CA ASN A 59 -37.14 20.89 7.17
C ASN A 59 -36.97 19.88 8.32
N LEU A 60 -37.40 18.63 8.14
CA LEU A 60 -37.26 17.58 9.15
C LEU A 60 -36.10 16.58 8.90
N ASN A 61 -35.42 16.68 7.75
CA ASN A 61 -34.31 15.82 7.40
C ASN A 61 -32.92 16.52 7.41
N LYS A 62 -32.71 17.49 8.30
CA LYS A 62 -31.38 18.05 8.57
C LYS A 62 -30.86 17.65 9.94
N THR A 63 -30.91 16.34 10.24
CA THR A 63 -30.04 15.69 11.24
C THR A 63 -29.74 14.26 10.83
N SER A 64 -29.30 14.04 9.59
CA SER A 64 -28.30 13.01 9.39
C SER A 64 -27.02 13.62 9.93
N ILE A 65 -26.67 13.28 11.16
CA ILE A 65 -25.29 13.35 11.60
C ILE A 65 -24.58 12.42 10.62
N ASP A 66 -23.91 13.00 9.61
CA ASP A 66 -23.02 12.23 8.76
C ASP A 66 -21.97 11.66 9.70
N ASN A 67 -22.07 10.38 10.02
CA ASN A 67 -21.13 9.66 10.89
C ASN A 67 -19.79 9.45 10.20
N PHE A 68 -19.49 10.18 9.15
CA PHE A 68 -18.25 10.11 8.39
C PHE A 68 -17.80 11.50 7.93
N GLU A 69 -16.51 11.64 7.75
CA GLU A 69 -15.88 12.80 7.13
C GLU A 69 -15.32 12.42 5.76
N LEU A 70 -15.64 13.22 4.74
CA LEU A 70 -15.07 13.08 3.40
C LEU A 70 -13.83 13.96 3.28
N VAL A 71 -12.64 13.34 3.30
CA VAL A 71 -11.36 14.02 3.12
C VAL A 71 -10.83 13.76 1.71
N LYS A 72 -10.47 14.83 1.00
CA LYS A 72 -9.92 14.74 -0.35
C LYS A 72 -8.53 14.05 -0.32
N ASN A 73 -8.38 12.98 -1.10
CA ASN A 73 -7.09 12.30 -1.22
C ASN A 73 -6.00 13.22 -1.79
N SER A 74 -4.83 13.22 -1.14
CA SER A 74 -3.65 13.93 -1.64
C SER A 74 -3.15 13.33 -2.96
N ALA A 75 -2.35 14.10 -3.73
CA ALA A 75 -1.73 13.61 -4.96
C ALA A 75 -0.83 12.38 -4.70
N MET A 76 -0.08 12.41 -3.59
CA MET A 76 0.75 11.28 -3.14
C MET A 76 -0.10 10.02 -2.91
N ARG A 77 -1.20 10.13 -2.16
CA ARG A 77 -2.10 8.99 -1.89
C ARG A 77 -2.70 8.39 -3.16
N LYS A 78 -3.06 9.22 -4.13
CA LYS A 78 -3.54 8.75 -5.43
C LYS A 78 -2.46 7.98 -6.19
N THR A 79 -1.24 8.52 -6.26
CA THR A 79 -0.10 7.85 -6.91
C THR A 79 0.23 6.51 -6.23
N ILE A 80 0.20 6.46 -4.90
CA ILE A 80 0.41 5.19 -4.16
C ILE A 80 -0.70 4.18 -4.51
N ALA A 81 -1.96 4.61 -4.50
CA ALA A 81 -3.09 3.74 -4.82
C ALA A 81 -2.96 3.16 -6.24
N ASP A 82 -2.67 4.00 -7.24
CA ASP A 82 -2.51 3.56 -8.63
C ASP A 82 -1.37 2.55 -8.77
N ARG A 83 -0.21 2.79 -8.14
CA ARG A 83 0.94 1.87 -8.18
C ARG A 83 0.64 0.54 -7.50
N LEU A 84 -0.01 0.56 -6.33
CA LEU A 84 -0.34 -0.67 -5.59
C LEU A 84 -1.39 -1.51 -6.32
N VAL A 85 -2.44 -0.87 -6.87
CA VAL A 85 -3.47 -1.55 -7.67
C VAL A 85 -2.83 -2.17 -8.91
N LYS A 86 -1.97 -1.43 -9.63
CA LYS A 86 -1.24 -1.94 -10.78
C LYS A 86 -0.38 -3.16 -10.41
N SER A 87 0.40 -3.06 -9.33
CA SER A 87 1.25 -4.17 -8.86
C SER A 87 0.42 -5.42 -8.55
N LYS A 88 -0.70 -5.28 -7.83
CA LYS A 88 -1.56 -6.42 -7.47
C LYS A 88 -2.27 -7.06 -8.65
N ASN A 89 -2.62 -6.29 -9.66
CA ASN A 89 -3.33 -6.79 -10.84
C ASN A 89 -2.38 -7.42 -11.87
N GLU A 90 -1.15 -6.90 -12.02
CA GLU A 90 -0.22 -7.34 -13.05
C GLU A 90 0.72 -8.46 -12.58
N ALA A 91 1.17 -8.43 -11.33
CA ALA A 91 2.09 -9.42 -10.78
C ALA A 91 1.32 -10.52 -10.03
N PRO A 92 1.38 -11.80 -10.48
CA PRO A 92 0.80 -12.91 -9.74
C PRO A 92 1.64 -13.16 -8.48
N HIS A 93 1.23 -12.54 -7.36
CA HIS A 93 1.92 -12.68 -6.09
C HIS A 93 1.73 -14.07 -5.49
N PHE A 94 2.84 -14.69 -5.09
CA PHE A 94 2.80 -15.81 -4.14
C PHE A 94 3.70 -15.50 -2.95
N TYR A 95 3.51 -16.21 -1.85
CA TYR A 95 4.09 -15.87 -0.56
C TYR A 95 4.77 -17.08 0.06
N LEU A 96 5.99 -16.88 0.55
CA LEU A 96 6.75 -17.86 1.30
C LEU A 96 7.11 -17.26 2.66
N SER A 97 6.87 -18.00 3.74
CA SER A 97 7.19 -17.54 5.09
C SER A 97 8.09 -18.56 5.80
N LEU A 98 9.01 -18.06 6.60
CA LEU A 98 9.82 -18.88 7.49
C LEU A 98 10.21 -18.12 8.76
N ASP A 99 10.58 -18.88 9.77
CA ASP A 99 11.08 -18.39 11.05
C ASP A 99 12.62 -18.40 11.09
N CYS A 100 13.22 -17.31 11.56
CA CYS A 100 14.65 -17.16 11.80
C CYS A 100 14.90 -17.00 13.31
N ASN A 101 15.87 -17.74 13.85
CA ASN A 101 16.40 -17.47 15.19
C ASN A 101 17.42 -16.33 15.10
N ILE A 102 17.12 -15.22 15.77
CA ILE A 102 17.96 -14.01 15.71
C ILE A 102 18.83 -13.80 16.96
N ASP A 103 18.94 -14.78 17.87
CA ASP A 103 19.68 -14.60 19.11
C ASP A 103 21.16 -14.27 18.86
N GLU A 104 21.83 -14.99 17.95
CA GLU A 104 23.23 -14.73 17.62
C GLU A 104 23.42 -13.39 16.90
N LEU A 105 22.47 -13.01 16.03
CA LEU A 105 22.46 -11.69 15.39
C LEU A 105 22.37 -10.57 16.44
N LEU A 106 21.48 -10.70 17.42
CA LEU A 106 21.31 -9.71 18.48
C LEU A 106 22.57 -9.62 19.36
N LYS A 107 23.22 -10.74 19.64
CA LYS A 107 24.47 -10.82 20.41
C LYS A 107 25.62 -10.12 19.68
N ILE A 108 25.83 -10.42 18.39
CA ILE A 108 26.86 -9.77 17.57
C ILE A 108 26.58 -8.28 17.45
N ARG A 109 25.35 -7.88 17.16
CA ARG A 109 24.93 -6.48 17.11
C ARG A 109 25.23 -5.75 18.44
N SER A 110 24.91 -6.37 19.56
CA SER A 110 25.19 -5.79 20.90
C SER A 110 26.70 -5.60 21.11
N ALA A 111 27.51 -6.59 20.74
CA ALA A 111 28.97 -6.50 20.83
C ALA A 111 29.56 -5.40 19.93
N LEU A 112 29.05 -5.25 18.69
CA LEU A 112 29.47 -4.18 17.80
C LEU A 112 29.13 -2.79 18.37
N ASN A 113 27.91 -2.61 18.82
CA ASN A 113 27.45 -1.34 19.36
C ASN A 113 28.14 -0.94 20.70
N SER A 114 28.47 -1.92 21.55
CA SER A 114 29.22 -1.64 22.78
C SER A 114 30.66 -1.17 22.52
N ARG A 115 31.28 -1.63 21.43
CA ARG A 115 32.62 -1.20 21.00
C ARG A 115 32.63 0.15 20.32
N ALA A 116 31.50 0.55 19.75
CA ALA A 116 31.34 1.79 18.99
C ALA A 116 31.51 3.07 19.83
N LYS A 117 31.39 3.02 21.15
CA LYS A 117 31.48 4.18 22.07
C LYS A 117 30.71 5.40 21.53
N GLU A 118 29.48 5.18 21.06
CA GLU A 118 28.57 6.20 20.48
C GLU A 118 28.98 6.76 19.09
N GLN A 119 30.05 6.30 18.50
CA GLN A 119 30.46 6.75 17.15
C GLN A 119 29.52 6.28 16.06
N TYR A 120 28.90 5.09 16.22
CA TYR A 120 27.90 4.52 15.31
C TYR A 120 26.94 3.61 16.05
N LYS A 121 25.81 3.32 15.43
CA LYS A 121 24.80 2.41 16.00
C LYS A 121 24.21 1.53 14.91
N ILE A 122 24.61 0.26 14.88
CA ILE A 122 24.07 -0.74 13.96
C ILE A 122 22.68 -1.17 14.42
N SER A 123 21.71 -1.10 13.54
CA SER A 123 20.34 -1.59 13.77
C SER A 123 20.17 -3.03 13.32
N VAL A 124 19.10 -3.71 13.78
CA VAL A 124 18.72 -5.03 13.25
C VAL A 124 18.40 -4.91 11.76
N ASN A 125 17.81 -3.79 11.34
CA ASN A 125 17.46 -3.56 9.96
C ASN A 125 18.69 -3.50 9.03
N ASP A 126 19.79 -2.89 9.48
CA ASP A 126 21.04 -2.83 8.71
C ASP A 126 21.60 -4.24 8.46
N MET A 127 21.52 -5.12 9.48
CA MET A 127 21.92 -6.51 9.35
C MET A 127 20.98 -7.30 8.41
N ILE A 128 19.68 -7.04 8.45
CA ILE A 128 18.69 -7.62 7.52
C ILE A 128 18.99 -7.19 6.08
N ILE A 129 19.31 -5.92 5.86
CA ILE A 129 19.67 -5.38 4.54
C ILE A 129 20.92 -6.11 4.01
N LYS A 130 21.97 -6.26 4.84
CA LYS A 130 23.19 -6.97 4.44
C LYS A 130 22.92 -8.45 4.17
N ALA A 131 22.14 -9.14 5.02
CA ALA A 131 21.76 -10.53 4.84
C ALA A 131 20.95 -10.74 3.54
N SER A 132 20.01 -9.83 3.25
CA SER A 132 19.24 -9.88 2.00
C SER A 132 20.12 -9.74 0.77
N SER A 133 21.06 -8.79 0.81
CA SER A 133 22.04 -8.62 -0.27
C SER A 133 22.91 -9.87 -0.46
N ALA A 134 23.45 -10.42 0.63
CA ALA A 134 24.28 -11.63 0.57
C ALA A 134 23.49 -12.83 0.01
N ALA A 135 22.22 -12.99 0.42
CA ALA A 135 21.34 -14.04 -0.10
C ALA A 135 21.05 -13.87 -1.59
N LEU A 136 20.78 -12.64 -2.05
CA LEU A 136 20.55 -12.33 -3.47
C LEU A 136 21.79 -12.60 -4.33
N MET A 137 22.99 -12.37 -3.79
CA MET A 137 24.24 -12.71 -4.48
C MET A 137 24.46 -14.22 -4.60
N LYS A 138 23.97 -15.02 -3.64
CA LYS A 138 23.99 -16.51 -3.71
C LYS A 138 22.91 -17.04 -4.65
N VAL A 139 21.76 -16.35 -4.73
CA VAL A 139 20.60 -16.77 -5.54
C VAL A 139 20.25 -15.65 -6.55
N PRO A 140 21.11 -15.38 -7.55
CA PRO A 140 20.94 -14.25 -8.47
C PRO A 140 19.66 -14.34 -9.32
N ARG A 141 19.09 -15.53 -9.49
CA ARG A 141 17.80 -15.73 -10.16
C ARG A 141 16.63 -15.08 -9.43
N ALA A 142 16.74 -14.84 -8.13
CA ALA A 142 15.72 -14.12 -7.36
C ALA A 142 15.87 -12.59 -7.46
N ASN A 143 17.02 -12.08 -7.91
CA ASN A 143 17.29 -10.66 -8.11
C ASN A 143 16.85 -10.24 -9.52
N ALA A 144 15.54 -10.23 -9.77
CA ALA A 144 14.98 -10.13 -11.10
C ALA A 144 13.78 -9.18 -11.18
N SER A 145 13.48 -8.75 -12.40
CA SER A 145 12.36 -7.88 -12.76
C SER A 145 11.69 -8.40 -14.05
N TRP A 146 10.36 -8.28 -14.12
CA TRP A 146 9.60 -8.58 -15.32
C TRP A 146 9.60 -7.39 -16.28
N GLU A 147 10.09 -7.58 -17.51
CA GLU A 147 10.08 -6.57 -18.58
C GLU A 147 9.42 -7.16 -19.85
N ASN A 148 8.10 -7.40 -19.79
CA ASN A 148 7.28 -7.94 -20.90
C ASN A 148 7.92 -9.14 -21.63
N GLU A 149 8.74 -8.87 -22.65
CA GLU A 149 9.41 -9.89 -23.47
C GLU A 149 10.65 -10.53 -22.80
N ASN A 150 11.17 -9.92 -21.72
CA ASN A 150 12.40 -10.32 -21.10
C ASN A 150 12.28 -10.41 -19.57
N THR A 151 13.07 -11.27 -18.95
CA THR A 151 13.38 -11.18 -17.54
C THR A 151 14.71 -10.47 -17.37
N LYS A 152 14.70 -9.37 -16.62
CA LYS A 152 15.92 -8.64 -16.28
C LYS A 152 16.50 -9.17 -14.99
N TYR A 153 17.72 -9.68 -15.03
CA TYR A 153 18.50 -10.09 -13.85
C TYR A 153 19.48 -8.98 -13.47
N PHE A 154 19.46 -8.58 -12.20
CA PHE A 154 20.35 -7.56 -11.69
C PHE A 154 21.66 -8.20 -11.20
N HIS A 155 22.80 -7.60 -11.55
CA HIS A 155 24.13 -8.03 -11.09
C HIS A 155 24.55 -7.38 -9.78
N THR A 156 23.87 -6.30 -9.40
CA THR A 156 24.05 -5.58 -8.13
C THR A 156 22.81 -5.71 -7.27
N THR A 157 22.95 -5.50 -5.98
CA THR A 157 21.82 -5.49 -5.04
C THR A 157 21.53 -4.06 -4.58
N ASP A 158 20.54 -3.46 -5.22
CA ASP A 158 20.02 -2.14 -4.89
C ASP A 158 18.76 -2.32 -4.04
N ILE A 159 18.90 -2.18 -2.71
CA ILE A 159 17.83 -2.56 -1.78
C ILE A 159 17.02 -1.33 -1.39
N SER A 160 15.74 -1.36 -1.72
CA SER A 160 14.74 -0.39 -1.31
C SER A 160 14.21 -0.71 0.09
N VAL A 161 14.17 0.26 0.99
CA VAL A 161 13.69 0.05 2.35
C VAL A 161 12.47 0.94 2.60
N ALA A 162 11.36 0.34 3.03
CA ALA A 162 10.13 1.07 3.30
C ALA A 162 10.29 1.99 4.52
N VAL A 163 10.11 3.30 4.33
CA VAL A 163 10.15 4.34 5.35
C VAL A 163 8.81 5.05 5.44
N ALA A 164 8.20 5.04 6.62
CA ALA A 164 6.98 5.79 6.88
C ALA A 164 7.29 7.30 6.94
N ILE A 165 6.48 8.08 6.23
CA ILE A 165 6.54 9.56 6.23
C ILE A 165 5.15 10.12 6.48
N GLU A 166 5.04 11.42 6.74
CA GLU A 166 3.74 12.06 6.85
C GLU A 166 2.94 11.92 5.55
N GLY A 167 1.74 11.39 5.66
CA GLY A 167 0.83 11.16 4.53
C GLY A 167 1.07 9.92 3.69
N GLY A 168 2.09 9.08 4.00
CA GLY A 168 2.32 7.86 3.22
C GLY A 168 3.58 7.08 3.56
N LEU A 169 4.13 6.43 2.54
CA LEU A 169 5.33 5.61 2.62
C LEU A 169 6.18 5.88 1.38
N ILE A 170 7.49 5.94 1.56
CA ILE A 170 8.47 6.01 0.46
C ILE A 170 9.52 4.92 0.66
N THR A 171 10.17 4.50 -0.43
CA THR A 171 11.13 3.40 -0.43
C THR A 171 12.49 3.86 -0.93
N PRO A 172 13.29 4.60 -0.11
CA PRO A 172 14.65 4.95 -0.49
C PRO A 172 15.50 3.72 -0.77
N ILE A 173 16.45 3.87 -1.68
CA ILE A 173 17.28 2.79 -2.23
C ILE A 173 18.72 2.93 -1.73
N ILE A 174 19.21 1.92 -1.04
CA ILE A 174 20.64 1.76 -0.78
C ILE A 174 21.23 1.02 -1.98
N LYS A 175 22.08 1.70 -2.73
CA LYS A 175 22.70 1.15 -3.93
C LYS A 175 23.92 0.32 -3.60
N ASP A 176 24.17 -0.74 -4.39
CA ASP A 176 25.38 -1.55 -4.36
C ASP A 176 25.68 -2.13 -2.97
N VAL A 177 24.63 -2.67 -2.30
CA VAL A 177 24.73 -3.15 -0.90
C VAL A 177 25.74 -4.30 -0.75
N GLN A 178 25.94 -5.12 -1.79
CA GLN A 178 26.91 -6.24 -1.74
C GLN A 178 28.33 -5.74 -1.47
N SER A 179 28.73 -4.56 -1.97
CA SER A 179 30.07 -4.00 -1.78
C SER A 179 30.25 -3.27 -0.44
N LYS A 180 29.16 -3.00 0.29
CA LYS A 180 29.16 -2.18 1.50
C LYS A 180 29.28 -2.97 2.78
N GLY A 181 30.03 -2.42 3.74
CA GLY A 181 30.04 -2.88 5.11
C GLY A 181 28.81 -2.44 5.91
N LEU A 182 28.58 -3.03 7.08
CA LEU A 182 27.43 -2.70 7.95
C LEU A 182 27.41 -1.21 8.35
N LEU A 183 28.57 -0.58 8.54
CA LEU A 183 28.66 0.82 8.92
C LEU A 183 28.16 1.72 7.79
N GLU A 184 28.62 1.48 6.57
CA GLU A 184 28.21 2.25 5.38
C GLU A 184 26.72 2.08 5.11
N ILE A 185 26.19 0.86 5.26
CA ILE A 185 24.75 0.59 5.14
C ILE A 185 23.95 1.40 6.18
N SER A 186 24.43 1.43 7.42
CA SER A 186 23.77 2.15 8.51
C SER A 186 23.77 3.67 8.29
N GLU A 187 24.88 4.22 7.80
CA GLU A 187 25.03 5.65 7.46
C GLU A 187 24.13 6.02 6.28
N ASP A 188 24.13 5.23 5.20
CA ASP A 188 23.27 5.44 4.05
C ASP A 188 21.79 5.38 4.44
N MET A 189 21.39 4.37 5.19
CA MET A 189 20.01 4.22 5.65
C MET A 189 19.56 5.43 6.49
N LYS A 190 20.40 5.90 7.40
CA LYS A 190 20.13 7.08 8.22
C LYS A 190 19.96 8.33 7.36
N ASN A 191 20.90 8.58 6.46
CA ASN A 191 20.87 9.75 5.56
C ASN A 191 19.63 9.74 4.65
N LEU A 192 19.31 8.58 4.06
CA LEU A 192 18.15 8.42 3.20
C LEU A 192 16.85 8.55 3.99
N ALA A 193 16.76 7.99 5.20
CA ALA A 193 15.58 8.15 6.05
C ALA A 193 15.35 9.60 6.49
N ASP A 194 16.41 10.34 6.80
CA ASP A 194 16.34 11.76 7.14
C ASP A 194 15.90 12.61 5.93
N LYS A 195 16.46 12.34 4.74
CA LYS A 195 15.99 12.96 3.49
C LYS A 195 14.52 12.64 3.20
N ALA A 196 14.11 11.39 3.41
CA ALA A 196 12.73 10.95 3.21
C ALA A 196 11.74 11.73 4.08
N LYS A 197 12.01 11.82 5.39
CA LYS A 197 11.18 12.55 6.35
C LYS A 197 11.09 14.04 6.07
N ASN A 198 12.15 14.62 5.51
CA ASN A 198 12.23 16.05 5.17
C ASN A 198 11.75 16.34 3.73
N GLY A 199 11.29 15.35 2.96
CA GLY A 199 10.85 15.52 1.57
C GLY A 199 11.98 15.95 0.61
N LYS A 200 13.24 15.56 0.90
CA LYS A 200 14.45 15.95 0.15
C LYS A 200 15.06 14.82 -0.67
N LEU A 201 14.38 13.67 -0.80
CA LEU A 201 14.84 12.58 -1.66
C LEU A 201 14.80 12.99 -3.12
N LEU A 202 15.87 12.70 -3.85
CA LEU A 202 15.91 12.83 -5.30
C LEU A 202 15.22 11.62 -5.96
N PRO A 203 14.67 11.76 -7.17
CA PRO A 203 14.00 10.66 -7.87
C PRO A 203 14.86 9.39 -8.00
N GLU A 204 16.17 9.52 -8.28
CA GLU A 204 17.11 8.41 -8.37
C GLU A 204 17.40 7.71 -7.03
N GLU A 205 16.96 8.30 -5.90
CA GLU A 205 17.12 7.71 -4.58
C GLU A 205 15.93 6.85 -4.16
N TYR A 206 14.81 6.87 -4.91
CA TYR A 206 13.61 6.06 -4.59
C TYR A 206 12.91 5.42 -5.79
N VAL A 207 13.40 5.66 -7.01
CA VAL A 207 12.87 5.02 -8.23
C VAL A 207 13.84 3.96 -8.70
N GLY A 208 13.34 2.73 -8.88
CA GLY A 208 14.16 1.59 -9.31
C GLY A 208 14.42 0.63 -8.15
N GLY A 209 15.71 0.27 -7.96
CA GLY A 209 16.11 -0.78 -7.04
C GLY A 209 15.85 -2.18 -7.61
N SER A 210 16.43 -3.19 -6.97
CA SER A 210 16.31 -4.58 -7.41
C SER A 210 15.48 -5.44 -6.45
N PHE A 211 15.40 -5.04 -5.19
CA PHE A 211 14.71 -5.77 -4.12
C PHE A 211 14.18 -4.80 -3.07
N SER A 212 13.07 -5.14 -2.41
CA SER A 212 12.51 -4.32 -1.34
C SER A 212 12.46 -5.02 0.00
N ILE A 213 12.59 -4.23 1.08
CA ILE A 213 12.38 -4.67 2.47
C ILE A 213 11.33 -3.78 3.12
N SER A 214 10.33 -4.41 3.74
CA SER A 214 9.34 -3.74 4.58
C SER A 214 9.37 -4.32 5.98
N ASN A 215 9.72 -3.51 6.98
CA ASN A 215 9.87 -3.95 8.36
C ASN A 215 8.80 -3.31 9.25
N LEU A 216 7.92 -4.14 9.82
CA LEU A 216 6.89 -3.74 10.78
C LEU A 216 7.12 -4.33 12.19
N GLY A 217 8.30 -4.90 12.43
CA GLY A 217 8.65 -5.48 13.73
C GLY A 217 8.60 -4.49 14.88
N MET A 218 8.89 -3.19 14.63
CA MET A 218 8.78 -2.12 15.64
C MET A 218 7.34 -1.89 16.14
N TYR A 219 6.33 -2.32 15.36
CA TYR A 219 4.91 -2.22 15.72
C TYR A 219 4.38 -3.50 16.37
N GLY A 220 5.23 -4.50 16.64
CA GLY A 220 4.83 -5.78 17.21
C GLY A 220 4.06 -6.69 16.25
N ILE A 221 4.13 -6.44 14.94
CA ILE A 221 3.49 -7.29 13.94
C ILE A 221 4.30 -8.57 13.79
N LYS A 222 3.67 -9.71 14.05
CA LYS A 222 4.32 -11.03 13.96
C LYS A 222 4.74 -11.39 12.54
N GLU A 223 3.82 -11.25 11.59
CA GLU A 223 4.02 -11.54 10.17
C GLU A 223 3.03 -10.76 9.31
N PHE A 224 3.38 -10.46 8.09
CA PHE A 224 2.50 -9.85 7.10
C PHE A 224 3.02 -10.11 5.68
N SER A 225 2.15 -9.96 4.68
CA SER A 225 2.52 -10.06 3.27
C SER A 225 2.56 -8.67 2.65
N ALA A 226 3.72 -8.24 2.18
CA ALA A 226 3.89 -6.96 1.52
C ALA A 226 3.46 -7.02 0.04
N VAL A 227 3.02 -5.89 -0.50
CA VAL A 227 2.77 -5.74 -1.94
C VAL A 227 4.10 -5.45 -2.64
N ILE A 228 4.39 -6.16 -3.73
CA ILE A 228 5.61 -5.97 -4.52
C ILE A 228 5.66 -4.53 -5.04
N ASN A 229 6.86 -3.93 -4.97
CA ASN A 229 7.13 -2.57 -5.46
C ASN A 229 7.72 -2.64 -6.88
N PRO A 230 6.92 -2.46 -7.94
CA PRO A 230 7.43 -2.54 -9.31
C PRO A 230 8.55 -1.50 -9.56
N PRO A 231 9.57 -1.86 -10.39
CA PRO A 231 9.68 -3.03 -11.25
C PRO A 231 10.27 -4.27 -10.59
N GLN A 232 10.52 -4.27 -9.29
CA GLN A 232 11.17 -5.35 -8.55
C GLN A 232 10.30 -6.62 -8.54
N GLY A 233 10.94 -7.80 -8.61
CA GLY A 233 10.25 -9.08 -8.58
C GLY A 233 9.95 -9.62 -7.18
N CYS A 234 10.60 -9.07 -6.14
CA CYS A 234 10.44 -9.55 -4.77
C CYS A 234 10.41 -8.43 -3.74
N ILE A 235 9.73 -8.68 -2.62
CA ILE A 235 9.77 -7.87 -1.40
C ILE A 235 9.76 -8.77 -0.17
N LEU A 236 10.65 -8.47 0.80
CA LEU A 236 10.73 -9.16 2.08
C LEU A 236 9.98 -8.35 3.15
N ALA A 237 8.95 -8.94 3.71
CA ALA A 237 8.25 -8.45 4.88
C ALA A 237 8.89 -9.02 6.14
N VAL A 238 9.22 -8.17 7.11
CA VAL A 238 9.92 -8.53 8.34
C VAL A 238 9.03 -8.25 9.54
N GLY A 239 8.75 -9.30 10.32
CA GLY A 239 7.98 -9.24 11.55
C GLY A 239 8.83 -8.93 12.78
N ALA A 240 8.15 -8.88 13.94
CA ALA A 240 8.79 -8.66 15.23
C ALA A 240 9.62 -9.87 15.66
N GLY A 241 10.76 -9.62 16.32
CA GLY A 241 11.49 -10.64 17.04
C GLY A 241 10.84 -10.90 18.41
N GLU A 242 10.31 -12.09 18.63
CA GLU A 242 9.59 -12.47 19.84
C GLU A 242 10.23 -13.69 20.48
N LYS A 243 10.25 -13.75 21.81
CA LYS A 243 10.67 -14.97 22.52
C LYS A 243 9.61 -16.05 22.35
N ARG A 244 10.01 -17.17 21.75
CA ARG A 244 9.15 -18.34 21.51
C ARG A 244 9.83 -19.62 22.01
N PRO A 245 9.06 -20.61 22.51
CA PRO A 245 9.59 -21.94 22.72
C PRO A 245 9.82 -22.61 21.37
N ILE A 246 11.04 -23.13 21.16
CA ILE A 246 11.41 -23.91 19.97
C ILE A 246 12.04 -25.22 20.40
N VAL A 247 12.05 -26.20 19.50
CA VAL A 247 12.70 -27.49 19.73
C VAL A 247 14.03 -27.52 18.98
N ILE A 248 15.12 -27.70 19.74
CA ILE A 248 16.47 -27.93 19.19
C ILE A 248 17.05 -29.16 19.89
N ASN A 249 17.52 -30.13 19.12
CA ASN A 249 18.07 -31.37 19.63
C ASN A 249 17.16 -32.07 20.67
N GLU A 250 15.86 -32.14 20.34
CA GLU A 250 14.80 -32.75 21.18
C GLU A 250 14.56 -32.03 22.52
N GLN A 251 15.13 -30.85 22.71
CA GLN A 251 14.94 -30.01 23.90
C GLN A 251 14.14 -28.77 23.58
N ILE A 252 13.21 -28.40 24.47
CA ILE A 252 12.47 -27.13 24.36
C ILE A 252 13.36 -26.04 24.95
N ILE A 253 13.72 -25.08 24.12
CA ILE A 253 14.45 -23.88 24.53
C ILE A 253 13.67 -22.61 24.20
N ILE A 254 14.00 -21.50 24.86
CA ILE A 254 13.46 -20.18 24.54
C ILE A 254 14.45 -19.47 23.62
N ALA A 255 14.00 -19.08 22.43
CA ALA A 255 14.78 -18.30 21.49
C ALA A 255 14.02 -17.08 20.97
N THR A 256 14.73 -16.08 20.47
CA THR A 256 14.11 -14.93 19.81
C THR A 256 13.90 -15.26 18.35
N ILE A 257 12.63 -15.42 17.96
CA ILE A 257 12.22 -15.82 16.62
C ILE A 257 11.62 -14.63 15.89
N MET A 258 12.12 -14.40 14.69
CA MET A 258 11.63 -13.40 13.73
C MET A 258 11.03 -14.10 12.53
N THR A 259 9.74 -13.88 12.27
CA THR A 259 9.09 -14.41 11.07
C THR A 259 9.30 -13.43 9.91
N VAL A 260 9.71 -13.95 8.76
CA VAL A 260 9.83 -13.19 7.52
C VAL A 260 8.94 -13.80 6.44
N THR A 261 8.35 -12.95 5.60
CA THR A 261 7.53 -13.37 4.47
C THR A 261 8.04 -12.72 3.19
N LEU A 262 8.42 -13.53 2.23
CA LEU A 262 8.81 -13.11 0.90
C LEU A 262 7.59 -13.12 -0.02
N SER A 263 7.26 -11.97 -0.61
CA SER A 263 6.30 -11.88 -1.71
C SER A 263 7.06 -11.87 -3.02
N CYS A 264 6.73 -12.77 -3.94
CA CYS A 264 7.37 -12.92 -5.23
C CYS A 264 6.38 -12.73 -6.37
N ASP A 265 6.84 -12.14 -7.48
CA ASP A 265 6.18 -12.17 -8.77
C ASP A 265 6.46 -13.51 -9.46
N HIS A 266 5.41 -14.36 -9.56
CA HIS A 266 5.55 -15.71 -10.08
C HIS A 266 5.92 -15.78 -11.58
N ARG A 267 5.95 -14.64 -12.27
CA ARG A 267 6.42 -14.56 -13.67
C ARG A 267 7.94 -14.64 -13.78
N VAL A 268 8.67 -14.21 -12.74
CA VAL A 268 10.14 -14.12 -12.74
C VAL A 268 10.80 -14.98 -11.65
N VAL A 269 10.12 -15.23 -10.54
CA VAL A 269 10.63 -16.03 -9.42
C VAL A 269 9.63 -17.14 -9.13
N ASP A 270 10.05 -18.38 -9.32
CA ASP A 270 9.26 -19.56 -8.97
C ASP A 270 9.43 -19.97 -7.50
N GLY A 271 8.61 -20.94 -7.06
CA GLY A 271 8.59 -21.39 -5.67
C GLY A 271 9.93 -21.93 -5.17
N ALA A 272 10.69 -22.63 -6.03
CA ALA A 272 12.00 -23.20 -5.68
C ALA A 272 13.05 -22.10 -5.49
N VAL A 273 13.12 -21.14 -6.41
CA VAL A 273 14.04 -19.99 -6.33
C VAL A 273 13.72 -19.11 -5.12
N GLY A 274 12.44 -18.84 -4.84
CA GLY A 274 12.03 -18.08 -3.66
C GLY A 274 12.36 -18.80 -2.34
N ALA A 275 12.18 -20.12 -2.29
CA ALA A 275 12.54 -20.93 -1.13
C ALA A 275 14.06 -20.99 -0.91
N GLU A 276 14.84 -21.11 -1.99
CA GLU A 276 16.31 -21.06 -1.93
C GLU A 276 16.77 -19.70 -1.39
N LEU A 277 16.23 -18.59 -1.89
CA LEU A 277 16.53 -17.25 -1.39
C LEU A 277 16.26 -17.12 0.10
N LEU A 278 15.10 -17.58 0.57
CA LEU A 278 14.76 -17.53 2.00
C LEU A 278 15.66 -18.42 2.85
N SER A 279 16.04 -19.58 2.34
CA SER A 279 16.98 -20.49 3.02
C SER A 279 18.36 -19.84 3.20
N GLU A 280 18.89 -19.20 2.15
CA GLU A 280 20.17 -18.48 2.24
C GLU A 280 20.04 -17.24 3.16
N PHE A 281 18.93 -16.49 3.07
CA PHE A 281 18.67 -15.39 3.98
C PHE A 281 18.67 -15.85 5.44
N LYS A 282 17.94 -16.93 5.76
CA LYS A 282 17.93 -17.53 7.09
C LYS A 282 19.33 -17.92 7.55
N ASN A 283 20.11 -18.56 6.69
CA ASN A 283 21.48 -18.94 6.99
C ASN A 283 22.33 -17.72 7.39
N PHE A 284 22.25 -16.60 6.67
CA PHE A 284 22.97 -15.37 7.02
C PHE A 284 22.47 -14.72 8.30
N ILE A 285 21.15 -14.76 8.56
CA ILE A 285 20.57 -14.20 9.79
C ILE A 285 20.97 -15.00 11.04
N GLU A 286 20.94 -16.35 10.93
CA GLU A 286 21.28 -17.25 12.04
C GLU A 286 22.79 -17.38 12.24
N ASN A 287 23.59 -17.12 11.20
CA ASN A 287 25.06 -17.14 11.21
C ASN A 287 25.64 -15.81 10.69
N PRO A 288 25.52 -14.70 11.42
CA PRO A 288 25.85 -13.37 10.91
C PRO A 288 27.31 -13.15 10.51
N SER A 289 28.24 -13.96 11.03
CA SER A 289 29.65 -13.92 10.64
C SER A 289 29.87 -14.24 9.16
N LEU A 290 28.96 -15.00 8.53
CA LEU A 290 29.03 -15.32 7.10
C LEU A 290 28.79 -14.09 6.21
N MET A 291 28.19 -13.03 6.72
CA MET A 291 28.01 -11.77 5.98
C MET A 291 29.32 -11.00 5.75
N LEU A 292 30.39 -11.41 6.42
CA LEU A 292 31.73 -10.79 6.34
C LEU A 292 32.62 -11.44 5.27
N LEU A 293 32.15 -12.55 4.71
CA LEU A 293 32.86 -13.31 3.66
C LEU A 293 32.32 -12.92 2.27
#